data_4a62b8ce3895a52cca2e1c0f8bd664b3
#
_entry.id   4a62b8ce3895a52cca2e1c0f8bd664b3
#
_cell.length_a   1.000
_cell.length_b   1.000
_cell.length_c   1.000
_cell.angle_alpha   90.00
_cell.angle_beta   90.00
_cell.angle_gamma   90.00
#
_symmetry.space_group_name_H-M   'P 1'
#
loop_
_entity.id
_entity.type
_entity.pdbx_description
1 polymer ?
#
loop_
_entity_poly.entity_id
_entity_poly.type
_entity_poly.pdbx_seq_one_letter_code
_entity_poly.pdbx_strand_id
1 'polypeptide(L)'
;MSVFNITKIELFVVLIIILSIFVAFNFDIYVYDFFLSYNENDSGIYLKEFFVNITELGSSFWYFGISLISLAVLFFIKKTQFFKINEIDKKLNFFLSVVFYLLAVGIITQLIKHFVGRARPNYTDFEVGFNFNYFTLDSSFHSFPSGHSSTIFMVCFILIAILPKLKYFFYALATIIALSRVVVGAHFLSDVIAGALLALLVYK
;
A
#
# COMPACT_ATOMS: atom_id res chain seq x y z
N MET A 1 -13.34 -26.96 -3.10
CA MET A 1 -13.65 -25.53 -2.85
C MET A 1 -13.73 -25.35 -1.35
N SER A 2 -12.65 -24.91 -0.69
CA SER A 2 -12.69 -24.54 0.72
C SER A 2 -13.41 -23.20 0.81
N VAL A 3 -14.62 -23.20 1.35
CA VAL A 3 -15.37 -22.00 1.73
C VAL A 3 -14.47 -21.19 2.65
N PHE A 4 -14.29 -19.90 2.37
CA PHE A 4 -13.56 -18.95 3.21
C PHE A 4 -14.16 -18.97 4.63
N ASN A 5 -13.59 -19.78 5.51
CA ASN A 5 -13.95 -19.79 6.93
C ASN A 5 -13.21 -18.63 7.61
N ILE A 6 -13.77 -17.42 7.49
CA ILE A 6 -13.28 -16.26 8.26
C ILE A 6 -13.52 -16.60 9.74
N THR A 7 -12.45 -16.63 10.52
CA THR A 7 -12.56 -16.81 11.97
C THR A 7 -13.26 -15.61 12.61
N LYS A 8 -13.90 -15.79 13.76
CA LYS A 8 -14.53 -14.67 14.51
C LYS A 8 -13.54 -13.56 14.83
N ILE A 9 -12.26 -13.92 15.08
CA ILE A 9 -11.19 -12.96 15.36
C ILE A 9 -10.88 -12.14 14.10
N GLU A 10 -10.80 -12.76 12.94
CA GLU A 10 -10.55 -12.08 11.66
C GLU A 10 -11.68 -11.14 11.29
N LEU A 11 -12.92 -11.56 11.46
CA LEU A 11 -14.07 -10.69 11.25
C LEU A 11 -14.02 -9.47 12.19
N PHE A 12 -13.68 -9.69 13.47
CA PHE A 12 -13.54 -8.60 14.44
C PHE A 12 -12.43 -7.62 14.06
N VAL A 13 -11.27 -8.12 13.61
CA VAL A 13 -10.17 -7.26 13.13
C VAL A 13 -10.60 -6.44 11.91
N VAL A 14 -11.28 -7.04 10.94
CA VAL A 14 -11.78 -6.32 9.76
C VAL A 14 -12.79 -5.24 10.16
N LEU A 15 -13.70 -5.54 11.08
CA LEU A 15 -14.67 -4.54 11.58
C LEU A 15 -13.98 -3.37 12.29
N ILE A 16 -12.95 -3.62 13.11
CA ILE A 16 -12.16 -2.56 13.75
C ILE A 16 -11.48 -1.68 12.69
N ILE A 17 -10.91 -2.27 11.63
CA ILE A 17 -10.24 -1.50 10.59
C ILE A 17 -11.27 -0.68 9.78
N ILE A 18 -12.44 -1.23 9.48
CA ILE A 18 -13.52 -0.48 8.81
C ILE A 18 -13.96 0.71 9.69
N LEU A 19 -14.14 0.48 10.97
CA LEU A 19 -14.46 1.55 11.91
C LEU A 19 -13.35 2.61 11.97
N SER A 20 -12.08 2.18 11.95
CA SER A 20 -10.93 3.10 11.91
C SER A 20 -10.91 3.97 10.63
N ILE A 21 -11.31 3.41 9.47
CA ILE A 21 -11.45 4.18 8.23
C ILE A 21 -12.56 5.23 8.39
N PHE A 22 -13.70 4.85 8.94
CA PHE A 22 -14.82 5.76 9.17
C PHE A 22 -14.44 6.89 10.14
N VAL A 23 -13.76 6.57 11.25
CA VAL A 23 -13.26 7.57 12.20
C VAL A 23 -12.22 8.48 11.51
N ALA A 24 -11.24 7.90 10.81
CA ALA A 24 -10.21 8.66 10.13
C ALA A 24 -10.78 9.61 9.06
N PHE A 25 -11.83 9.19 8.35
CA PHE A 25 -12.49 10.02 7.36
C PHE A 25 -13.03 11.35 7.95
N ASN A 26 -13.53 11.33 9.19
CA ASN A 26 -13.97 12.54 9.88
C ASN A 26 -12.82 13.46 10.31
N PHE A 27 -11.60 12.94 10.41
CA PHE A 27 -10.40 13.70 10.77
C PHE A 27 -9.50 14.05 9.57
N ASP A 28 -9.82 13.57 8.37
CA ASP A 28 -8.98 13.72 7.19
C ASP A 28 -8.59 15.17 6.89
N ILE A 29 -9.55 16.09 6.96
CA ILE A 29 -9.31 17.51 6.71
C ILE A 29 -8.39 18.08 7.79
N TYR A 30 -8.68 17.84 9.06
CA TYR A 30 -7.87 18.34 10.18
C TYR A 30 -6.43 17.85 10.13
N VAL A 31 -6.24 16.57 9.78
CA VAL A 31 -4.90 15.97 9.64
C VAL A 31 -4.15 16.57 8.45
N TYR A 32 -4.85 16.78 7.33
CA TYR A 32 -4.26 17.43 6.16
C TYR A 32 -3.84 18.87 6.46
N ASP A 33 -4.72 19.69 7.05
CA ASP A 33 -4.45 21.08 7.38
C ASP A 33 -3.29 21.21 8.39
N PHE A 34 -3.23 20.28 9.36
CA PHE A 34 -2.12 20.23 10.30
C PHE A 34 -0.78 20.04 9.57
N PHE A 35 -0.68 19.06 8.65
CA PHE A 35 0.56 18.84 7.91
C PHE A 35 0.83 19.92 6.86
N LEU A 36 -0.20 20.51 6.26
CA LEU A 36 -0.06 21.62 5.34
C LEU A 36 0.60 22.81 6.04
N SER A 37 0.02 23.27 7.15
CA SER A 37 0.55 24.39 7.94
C SER A 37 1.92 24.09 8.56
N TYR A 38 2.16 22.85 9.00
CA TYR A 38 3.44 22.43 9.55
C TYR A 38 4.54 22.44 8.48
N ASN A 39 4.25 22.00 7.26
CA ASN A 39 5.19 21.93 6.14
C ASN A 39 5.59 23.31 5.59
N GLU A 40 4.90 24.38 5.97
CA GLU A 40 5.29 25.77 5.64
C GLU A 40 6.37 26.34 6.56
N ASN A 41 6.63 25.72 7.72
CA ASN A 41 7.67 26.11 8.65
C ASN A 41 9.02 25.48 8.27
N ASP A 42 10.14 26.11 8.65
CA ASP A 42 11.50 25.61 8.35
C ASP A 42 11.72 24.16 8.75
N SER A 43 11.30 23.77 9.96
CA SER A 43 11.41 22.38 10.44
C SER A 43 10.51 21.42 9.66
N GLY A 44 9.36 21.90 9.20
CA GLY A 44 8.40 21.10 8.41
C GLY A 44 8.90 20.84 7.00
N ILE A 45 9.63 21.77 6.39
CA ILE A 45 10.24 21.61 5.07
C ILE A 45 11.21 20.41 5.10
N TYR A 46 12.10 20.33 6.09
CA TYR A 46 13.02 19.19 6.23
C TYR A 46 12.30 17.87 6.48
N LEU A 47 11.24 17.89 7.29
CA LEU A 47 10.42 16.71 7.54
C LEU A 47 9.73 16.22 6.26
N LYS A 48 9.14 17.14 5.51
CA LYS A 48 8.49 16.83 4.24
C LYS A 48 9.48 16.24 3.23
N GLU A 49 10.67 16.82 3.10
CA GLU A 49 11.72 16.31 2.21
C GLU A 49 12.16 14.91 2.59
N PHE A 50 12.34 14.63 3.88
CA PHE A 50 12.63 13.29 4.38
C PHE A 50 11.52 12.30 3.99
N PHE A 51 10.24 12.65 4.17
CA PHE A 51 9.13 11.79 3.82
C PHE A 51 8.89 11.66 2.32
N VAL A 52 9.25 12.65 1.50
CA VAL A 52 9.27 12.55 0.05
C VAL A 52 10.25 11.46 -0.41
N ASN A 53 11.42 11.36 0.21
CA ASN A 53 12.39 10.30 -0.11
C ASN A 53 11.92 8.93 0.39
N ILE A 54 11.40 8.84 1.61
CA ILE A 54 10.91 7.57 2.18
C ILE A 54 9.71 7.01 1.41
N THR A 55 8.83 7.87 0.92
CA THR A 55 7.61 7.42 0.22
C THR A 55 7.91 6.60 -1.03
N GLU A 56 9.07 6.80 -1.66
CA GLU A 56 9.49 6.02 -2.83
C GLU A 56 9.58 4.51 -2.54
N LEU A 57 9.86 4.13 -1.28
CA LEU A 57 9.82 2.74 -0.85
C LEU A 57 8.41 2.13 -0.88
N GLY A 58 7.36 2.93 -0.98
CA GLY A 58 5.98 2.48 -1.21
C GLY A 58 5.63 2.27 -2.67
N SER A 59 6.52 2.63 -3.62
CA SER A 59 6.28 2.48 -5.04
C SER A 59 6.36 1.02 -5.47
N SER A 60 5.31 0.52 -6.13
CA SER A 60 5.27 -0.86 -6.66
C SER A 60 6.32 -1.10 -7.76
N PHE A 61 6.79 -0.05 -8.42
CA PHE A 61 7.77 -0.13 -9.51
C PHE A 61 9.04 -0.91 -9.10
N TRP A 62 9.61 -0.59 -7.95
CA TRP A 62 10.82 -1.24 -7.44
C TRP A 62 10.62 -2.73 -7.21
N TYR A 63 9.50 -3.11 -6.59
CA TYR A 63 9.19 -4.50 -6.25
C TYR A 63 8.90 -5.35 -7.48
N PHE A 64 8.20 -4.80 -8.46
CA PHE A 64 8.02 -5.46 -9.76
C PHE A 64 9.34 -5.61 -10.49
N GLY A 65 10.16 -4.54 -10.56
CA GLY A 65 11.47 -4.58 -11.22
C GLY A 65 12.38 -5.66 -10.63
N ILE A 66 12.55 -5.66 -9.29
CA ILE A 66 13.37 -6.66 -8.58
C ILE A 66 12.83 -8.07 -8.82
N SER A 67 11.50 -8.25 -8.73
CA SER A 67 10.90 -9.58 -8.90
C SER A 67 11.06 -10.12 -10.31
N LEU A 68 10.85 -9.29 -11.34
CA LEU A 68 11.00 -9.70 -12.74
C LEU A 68 12.46 -10.00 -13.10
N ILE A 69 13.40 -9.18 -12.65
CA ILE A 69 14.83 -9.43 -12.83
C ILE A 69 15.23 -10.76 -12.14
N SER A 70 14.76 -10.96 -10.91
CA SER A 70 15.04 -12.21 -10.17
C SER A 70 14.47 -13.43 -10.88
N LEU A 71 13.26 -13.35 -11.41
CA LEU A 71 12.66 -14.42 -12.22
C LEU A 71 13.47 -14.72 -13.47
N ALA A 72 13.88 -13.69 -14.22
CA ALA A 72 14.70 -13.86 -15.44
C ALA A 72 16.04 -14.54 -15.12
N VAL A 73 16.73 -14.09 -14.08
CA VAL A 73 18.02 -14.67 -13.63
C VAL A 73 17.84 -16.13 -13.19
N LEU A 74 16.81 -16.42 -12.37
CA LEU A 74 16.56 -17.78 -11.89
C LEU A 74 16.17 -18.72 -13.04
N PHE A 75 15.40 -18.23 -14.01
CA PHE A 75 15.05 -19.00 -15.21
C PHE A 75 16.30 -19.34 -16.03
N PHE A 76 17.20 -18.38 -16.23
CA PHE A 76 18.47 -18.60 -16.92
C PHE A 76 19.36 -19.63 -16.18
N ILE A 77 19.50 -19.49 -14.86
CA ILE A 77 20.27 -20.43 -14.02
C ILE A 77 19.67 -21.85 -14.11
N LYS A 78 18.34 -21.97 -14.09
CA LYS A 78 17.66 -23.26 -14.23
C LYS A 78 18.00 -23.92 -15.56
N LYS A 79 18.04 -23.14 -16.64
CA LYS A 79 18.37 -23.64 -17.99
C LYS A 79 19.82 -24.15 -18.10
N THR A 80 20.77 -23.57 -17.36
CA THR A 80 22.17 -23.96 -17.39
C THR A 80 22.48 -25.19 -16.54
N GLN A 81 21.54 -25.71 -15.77
CA GLN A 81 21.66 -26.90 -14.87
C GLN A 81 22.80 -26.81 -13.83
N PHE A 82 23.28 -25.60 -13.54
CA PHE A 82 24.44 -25.39 -12.64
C PHE A 82 24.12 -25.63 -11.15
N PHE A 83 22.84 -25.65 -10.77
CA PHE A 83 22.37 -25.80 -9.38
C PHE A 83 21.27 -26.84 -9.24
N LYS A 84 21.03 -27.29 -7.99
CA LYS A 84 19.93 -28.23 -7.68
C LYS A 84 18.57 -27.61 -8.08
N ILE A 85 17.88 -28.25 -9.00
CA ILE A 85 16.62 -27.79 -9.60
C ILE A 85 15.57 -27.44 -8.53
N ASN A 86 15.42 -28.26 -7.50
CA ASN A 86 14.41 -28.07 -6.44
C ASN A 86 14.58 -26.75 -5.67
N GLU A 87 15.80 -26.27 -5.44
CA GLU A 87 16.01 -24.99 -4.74
C GLU A 87 15.72 -23.79 -5.64
N ILE A 88 15.98 -23.92 -6.95
CA ILE A 88 15.64 -22.89 -7.93
C ILE A 88 14.13 -22.79 -8.07
N ASP A 89 13.41 -23.90 -8.12
CA ASP A 89 11.95 -23.91 -8.24
C ASP A 89 11.26 -23.27 -7.03
N LYS A 90 11.76 -23.48 -5.82
CA LYS A 90 11.25 -22.77 -4.62
C LYS A 90 11.40 -21.27 -4.75
N LYS A 91 12.56 -20.79 -5.21
CA LYS A 91 12.80 -19.35 -5.41
C LYS A 91 11.96 -18.78 -6.54
N LEU A 92 11.79 -19.50 -7.65
CA LEU A 92 10.91 -19.11 -8.74
C LEU A 92 9.47 -18.96 -8.25
N ASN A 93 8.95 -19.96 -7.54
CA ASN A 93 7.59 -19.91 -6.98
C ASN A 93 7.42 -18.75 -6.00
N PHE A 94 8.44 -18.44 -5.21
CA PHE A 94 8.42 -17.28 -4.31
C PHE A 94 8.25 -15.97 -5.10
N PHE A 95 9.10 -15.69 -6.10
CA PHE A 95 9.00 -14.46 -6.87
C PHE A 95 7.74 -14.39 -7.74
N LEU A 96 7.25 -15.51 -8.24
CA LEU A 96 5.94 -15.58 -8.90
C LEU A 96 4.80 -15.20 -7.95
N SER A 97 4.85 -15.69 -6.70
CA SER A 97 3.88 -15.31 -5.67
C SER A 97 3.95 -13.82 -5.34
N VAL A 98 5.15 -13.23 -5.24
CA VAL A 98 5.31 -11.78 -5.05
C VAL A 98 4.65 -11.00 -6.17
N VAL A 99 4.94 -11.36 -7.43
CA VAL A 99 4.33 -10.71 -8.60
C VAL A 99 2.81 -10.87 -8.58
N PHE A 100 2.30 -12.06 -8.27
CA PHE A 100 0.86 -12.32 -8.18
C PHE A 100 0.18 -11.43 -7.13
N TYR A 101 0.71 -11.37 -5.90
CA TYR A 101 0.13 -10.54 -4.84
C TYR A 101 0.18 -9.04 -5.16
N LEU A 102 1.28 -8.56 -5.76
CA LEU A 102 1.41 -7.17 -6.18
C LEU A 102 0.43 -6.83 -7.31
N LEU A 103 0.25 -7.71 -8.28
CA LEU A 103 -0.74 -7.54 -9.35
C LEU A 103 -2.15 -7.54 -8.78
N ALA A 104 -2.48 -8.50 -7.93
CA ALA A 104 -3.81 -8.61 -7.33
C ALA A 104 -4.17 -7.35 -6.54
N VAL A 105 -3.31 -6.91 -5.61
CA VAL A 105 -3.57 -5.71 -4.82
C VAL A 105 -3.58 -4.45 -5.69
N GLY A 106 -2.71 -4.36 -6.71
CA GLY A 106 -2.64 -3.23 -7.62
C GLY A 106 -3.89 -3.09 -8.48
N ILE A 107 -4.35 -4.19 -9.10
CA ILE A 107 -5.57 -4.20 -9.93
C ILE A 107 -6.79 -3.82 -9.09
N ILE A 108 -6.98 -4.44 -7.91
CA ILE A 108 -8.12 -4.13 -7.04
C ILE A 108 -8.05 -2.67 -6.57
N THR A 109 -6.86 -2.15 -6.22
CA THR A 109 -6.66 -0.73 -5.88
C THR A 109 -7.12 0.17 -7.01
N GLN A 110 -6.70 -0.10 -8.26
CA GLN A 110 -7.08 0.73 -9.40
C GLN A 110 -8.56 0.65 -9.73
N LEU A 111 -9.17 -0.51 -9.62
CA LEU A 111 -10.62 -0.66 -9.77
C LEU A 111 -11.38 0.20 -8.74
N ILE A 112 -11.01 0.11 -7.46
CA ILE A 112 -11.67 0.90 -6.41
C ILE A 112 -11.47 2.40 -6.66
N LYS A 113 -10.26 2.85 -7.03
CA LYS A 113 -9.98 4.26 -7.38
C LYS A 113 -10.89 4.76 -8.49
N HIS A 114 -11.00 3.99 -9.56
CA HIS A 114 -11.85 4.32 -10.69
C HIS A 114 -13.34 4.41 -10.30
N PHE A 115 -13.83 3.47 -9.49
CA PHE A 115 -15.24 3.49 -9.05
C PHE A 115 -15.55 4.59 -8.05
N VAL A 116 -14.67 4.81 -7.07
CA VAL A 116 -14.89 5.78 -5.97
C VAL A 116 -14.64 7.22 -6.44
N GLY A 117 -13.59 7.44 -7.23
CA GLY A 117 -13.28 8.76 -7.78
C GLY A 117 -13.12 9.84 -6.72
N ARG A 118 -12.44 9.56 -5.58
CA ARG A 118 -12.20 10.56 -4.53
C ARG A 118 -11.09 11.52 -4.95
N ALA A 119 -11.34 12.84 -4.86
CA ALA A 119 -10.31 13.85 -5.08
C ALA A 119 -9.15 13.69 -4.10
N ARG A 120 -7.92 13.95 -4.58
CA ARG A 120 -6.74 14.01 -3.70
C ARG A 120 -6.76 15.29 -2.87
N PRO A 121 -6.05 15.36 -1.72
CA PRO A 121 -6.01 16.55 -0.88
C PRO A 121 -5.73 17.85 -1.66
N ASN A 122 -4.75 17.84 -2.57
CA ASN A 122 -4.35 19.01 -3.37
C ASN A 122 -5.40 19.47 -4.41
N TYR A 123 -6.45 18.68 -4.65
CA TYR A 123 -7.54 18.95 -5.60
C TYR A 123 -8.90 19.03 -4.91
N THR A 124 -8.93 18.97 -3.57
CA THR A 124 -10.15 19.07 -2.78
C THR A 124 -10.40 20.54 -2.45
N ASP A 125 -11.59 21.02 -2.82
CA ASP A 125 -12.10 22.30 -2.34
C ASP A 125 -12.76 22.09 -0.98
N PHE A 126 -12.07 22.46 0.08
CA PHE A 126 -12.54 22.23 1.45
C PHE A 126 -13.71 23.12 1.86
N GLU A 127 -13.98 24.20 1.13
CA GLU A 127 -15.19 25.00 1.35
C GLU A 127 -16.45 24.25 0.89
N VAL A 128 -16.31 23.43 -0.15
CA VAL A 128 -17.42 22.61 -0.71
C VAL A 128 -17.44 21.20 -0.06
N GLY A 129 -16.35 20.77 0.56
CA GLY A 129 -16.19 19.46 1.17
C GLY A 129 -15.50 18.44 0.25
N PHE A 130 -15.65 17.14 0.56
CA PHE A 130 -14.99 16.10 -0.25
C PHE A 130 -15.64 15.99 -1.63
N ASN A 131 -14.81 16.15 -2.67
CA ASN A 131 -15.24 16.00 -4.05
C ASN A 131 -15.04 14.57 -4.54
N PHE A 132 -16.10 14.01 -5.15
CA PHE A 132 -16.07 12.68 -5.78
C PHE A 132 -16.45 12.81 -7.26
N ASN A 133 -15.66 12.18 -8.12
CA ASN A 133 -15.96 12.02 -9.54
C ASN A 133 -15.95 10.51 -9.86
N TYR A 134 -17.10 9.89 -9.73
CA TYR A 134 -17.26 8.44 -9.88
C TYR A 134 -16.93 8.00 -11.32
N PHE A 135 -16.37 6.80 -11.45
CA PHE A 135 -16.01 6.19 -12.75
C PHE A 135 -15.02 7.03 -13.59
N THR A 136 -14.17 7.82 -12.92
CA THR A 136 -13.20 8.68 -13.60
C THR A 136 -11.88 7.96 -13.89
N LEU A 137 -11.21 8.36 -14.99
CA LEU A 137 -9.83 8.00 -15.30
C LEU A 137 -8.84 9.10 -14.89
N ASP A 138 -9.33 10.23 -14.42
CA ASP A 138 -8.49 11.34 -13.98
C ASP A 138 -7.79 10.99 -12.66
N SER A 139 -6.45 11.01 -12.68
CA SER A 139 -5.61 10.66 -11.54
C SER A 139 -5.72 11.63 -10.36
N SER A 140 -6.22 12.86 -10.57
CA SER A 140 -6.50 13.82 -9.50
C SER A 140 -7.63 13.35 -8.58
N PHE A 141 -8.51 12.49 -9.08
CA PHE A 141 -9.59 11.84 -8.34
C PHE A 141 -9.27 10.40 -7.89
N HIS A 142 -8.05 9.96 -8.01
CA HIS A 142 -7.62 8.62 -7.60
C HIS A 142 -6.97 8.63 -6.20
N SER A 143 -7.63 9.26 -5.20
CA SER A 143 -7.11 9.27 -3.83
C SER A 143 -7.35 7.95 -3.11
N PHE A 144 -8.58 7.44 -3.07
CA PHE A 144 -8.98 6.29 -2.27
C PHE A 144 -9.02 4.98 -3.06
N PRO A 145 -8.43 3.88 -2.52
CA PRO A 145 -7.49 3.82 -1.42
C PRO A 145 -6.04 4.17 -1.85
N SER A 146 -5.13 4.37 -0.89
CA SER A 146 -3.72 4.66 -1.18
C SER A 146 -2.98 3.46 -1.77
N GLY A 147 -2.48 3.60 -3.02
CA GLY A 147 -1.73 2.55 -3.70
C GLY A 147 -0.36 2.27 -3.07
N HIS A 148 0.37 3.30 -2.60
CA HIS A 148 1.61 3.13 -1.88
C HIS A 148 1.41 2.33 -0.58
N SER A 149 0.34 2.65 0.16
CA SER A 149 0.02 1.93 1.40
C SER A 149 -0.30 0.47 1.12
N SER A 150 -1.14 0.17 0.13
CA SER A 150 -1.48 -1.21 -0.21
C SER A 150 -0.25 -2.00 -0.70
N THR A 151 0.64 -1.37 -1.45
CA THR A 151 1.89 -2.00 -1.91
C THR A 151 2.83 -2.32 -0.75
N ILE A 152 3.13 -1.33 0.10
CA ILE A 152 4.13 -1.55 1.17
C ILE A 152 3.62 -2.52 2.24
N PHE A 153 2.33 -2.49 2.60
CA PHE A 153 1.77 -3.48 3.51
C PHE A 153 1.78 -4.88 2.90
N MET A 154 1.47 -5.03 1.60
CA MET A 154 1.57 -6.31 0.90
C MET A 154 3.00 -6.87 0.95
N VAL A 155 4.00 -6.05 0.61
CA VAL A 155 5.41 -6.44 0.66
C VAL A 155 5.81 -6.84 2.08
N CYS A 156 5.42 -6.06 3.09
CA CYS A 156 5.74 -6.38 4.49
C CYS A 156 5.06 -7.67 4.95
N PHE A 157 3.82 -7.97 4.55
CA PHE A 157 3.18 -9.25 4.87
C PHE A 157 3.94 -10.45 4.26
N ILE A 158 4.40 -10.32 3.02
CA ILE A 158 5.23 -11.35 2.37
C ILE A 158 6.56 -11.53 3.13
N LEU A 159 7.21 -10.42 3.53
CA LEU A 159 8.46 -10.47 4.29
C LEU A 159 8.27 -11.05 5.70
N ILE A 160 7.15 -10.77 6.37
CA ILE A 160 6.80 -11.36 7.66
C ILE A 160 6.63 -12.88 7.55
N ALA A 161 6.08 -13.39 6.46
CA ALA A 161 5.96 -14.84 6.25
C ALA A 161 7.32 -15.54 6.16
N ILE A 162 8.35 -14.85 5.64
CA ILE A 162 9.72 -15.38 5.53
C ILE A 162 10.52 -15.14 6.82
N LEU A 163 10.36 -13.98 7.44
CA LEU A 163 11.12 -13.49 8.59
C LEU A 163 10.20 -13.12 9.76
N PRO A 164 9.46 -14.09 10.33
CA PRO A 164 8.42 -13.82 11.34
C PRO A 164 8.96 -13.17 12.63
N LYS A 165 10.25 -13.36 12.92
CA LYS A 165 10.92 -12.72 14.07
C LYS A 165 11.00 -11.20 13.93
N LEU A 166 10.97 -10.67 12.70
CA LEU A 166 11.05 -9.24 12.40
C LEU A 166 9.68 -8.60 12.15
N LYS A 167 8.58 -9.27 12.50
CA LYS A 167 7.22 -8.80 12.21
C LYS A 167 6.93 -7.39 12.69
N TYR A 168 7.35 -7.03 13.90
CA TYR A 168 7.11 -5.69 14.45
C TYR A 168 7.90 -4.61 13.72
N PHE A 169 9.13 -4.93 13.28
CA PHE A 169 9.92 -4.04 12.44
C PHE A 169 9.23 -3.78 11.10
N PHE A 170 8.74 -4.83 10.43
CA PHE A 170 8.03 -4.67 9.14
C PHE A 170 6.71 -3.93 9.28
N TYR A 171 5.96 -4.14 10.36
CA TYR A 171 4.76 -3.35 10.64
C TYR A 171 5.08 -1.87 10.86
N ALA A 172 6.09 -1.54 11.64
CA ALA A 172 6.53 -0.17 11.85
C ALA A 172 7.00 0.47 10.54
N LEU A 173 7.81 -0.23 9.74
CA LEU A 173 8.29 0.22 8.44
C LEU A 173 7.13 0.52 7.49
N ALA A 174 6.19 -0.42 7.34
CA ALA A 174 5.00 -0.23 6.49
C ALA A 174 4.18 0.97 6.94
N THR A 175 4.00 1.14 8.25
CA THR A 175 3.24 2.26 8.82
C THR A 175 3.92 3.59 8.53
N ILE A 176 5.24 3.72 8.74
CA ILE A 176 5.99 4.95 8.47
C ILE A 176 5.90 5.33 6.99
N ILE A 177 6.13 4.35 6.08
CA ILE A 177 6.06 4.59 4.63
C ILE A 177 4.64 4.92 4.21
N ALA A 178 3.63 4.30 4.77
CA ALA A 178 2.23 4.60 4.47
C ALA A 178 1.84 6.00 4.98
N LEU A 179 2.23 6.38 6.21
CA LEU A 179 1.98 7.70 6.77
C LEU A 179 2.72 8.81 6.01
N SER A 180 3.85 8.51 5.37
CA SER A 180 4.53 9.50 4.52
C SER A 180 3.60 10.10 3.47
N ARG A 181 2.60 9.34 2.98
CA ARG A 181 1.62 9.83 2.00
C ARG A 181 0.71 10.92 2.54
N VAL A 182 0.45 10.89 3.85
CA VAL A 182 -0.32 11.93 4.55
C VAL A 182 0.54 13.17 4.74
N VAL A 183 1.77 12.97 5.24
CA VAL A 183 2.71 14.09 5.50
C VAL A 183 3.04 14.88 4.23
N VAL A 184 3.21 14.20 3.09
CA VAL A 184 3.48 14.87 1.81
C VAL A 184 2.20 15.44 1.14
N GLY A 185 1.02 15.24 1.73
CA GLY A 185 -0.25 15.75 1.22
C GLY A 185 -0.79 15.02 -0.02
N ALA A 186 -0.31 13.80 -0.30
CA ALA A 186 -0.71 13.04 -1.49
C ALA A 186 -2.00 12.21 -1.29
N HIS A 187 -2.32 11.87 -0.04
CA HIS A 187 -3.47 11.05 0.36
C HIS A 187 -3.99 11.49 1.73
N PHE A 188 -5.27 11.28 1.98
CA PHE A 188 -5.86 11.41 3.30
C PHE A 188 -5.50 10.23 4.20
N LEU A 189 -5.67 10.41 5.52
CA LEU A 189 -5.39 9.35 6.50
C LEU A 189 -6.29 8.12 6.28
N SER A 190 -7.57 8.33 5.97
CA SER A 190 -8.51 7.24 5.68
C SER A 190 -8.12 6.44 4.43
N ASP A 191 -7.56 7.09 3.39
CA ASP A 191 -7.05 6.41 2.18
C ASP A 191 -5.89 5.45 2.52
N VAL A 192 -5.03 5.88 3.43
CA VAL A 192 -3.85 5.12 3.88
C VAL A 192 -4.27 3.88 4.66
N ILE A 193 -5.20 4.03 5.60
CA ILE A 193 -5.75 2.92 6.39
C ILE A 193 -6.49 1.93 5.48
N ALA A 194 -7.28 2.44 4.52
CA ALA A 194 -7.98 1.61 3.54
C ALA A 194 -7.01 0.81 2.65
N GLY A 195 -5.88 1.42 2.25
CA GLY A 195 -4.83 0.72 1.50
C GLY A 195 -4.21 -0.43 2.29
N ALA A 196 -3.94 -0.22 3.58
CA ALA A 196 -3.43 -1.26 4.48
C ALA A 196 -4.43 -2.42 4.66
N LEU A 197 -5.72 -2.09 4.84
CA LEU A 197 -6.80 -3.09 4.91
C LEU A 197 -6.89 -3.90 3.62
N LEU A 198 -6.85 -3.24 2.47
CA LEU A 198 -6.91 -3.92 1.18
C LEU A 198 -5.77 -4.92 1.02
N ALA A 199 -4.54 -4.53 1.39
CA ALA A 199 -3.40 -5.46 1.37
C ALA A 199 -3.63 -6.66 2.29
N LEU A 200 -4.19 -6.45 3.48
CA LEU A 200 -4.51 -7.54 4.41
C LEU A 200 -5.54 -8.50 3.84
N LEU A 201 -6.60 -7.98 3.21
CA LEU A 201 -7.68 -8.80 2.63
C LEU A 201 -7.20 -9.62 1.41
N VAL A 202 -6.33 -9.04 0.58
CA VAL A 202 -5.78 -9.73 -0.59
C VAL A 202 -4.72 -10.78 -0.20
N TYR A 203 -3.97 -10.54 0.88
CA TYR A 203 -2.95 -11.47 1.36
C TYR A 203 -3.53 -12.74 1.98
N LYS A 204 -4.74 -12.71 2.54
CA LYS A 204 -5.42 -13.83 3.17
C LYS A 204 -6.11 -14.76 2.17
#